data_eda79942cc919674787b7c614e226d29
#
_entry.id   eda79942cc919674787b7c614e226d29
#
_cell.length_a   1.000
_cell.length_b   1.000
_cell.length_c   1.000
_cell.angle_alpha   90.00
_cell.angle_beta   90.00
_cell.angle_gamma   90.00
#
_symmetry.space_group_name_H-M   'P 1'
#
loop_
_entity.id
_entity.type
_entity.pdbx_description
1 polymer ?
#
loop_
_entity_poly.entity_id
_entity_poly.type
_entity_poly.pdbx_seq_one_letter_code
_entity_poly.pdbx_strand_id
1 'polypeptide(L)'
;VSKDNEIVNDIIDGLSQRLNMRVYDKYPTVKNTGQYPLIIVTRQNASDITPYIRHLDIAITVVTRELSGGTDNTLSAEIGDALTDWYNQSLWDIMGAPLLNTADAQPTKDGRASTVYDYQLEYLS
;
A
#
# COMPACT_ATOMS: atom_id res chain seq x y z
N VAL A 1 9.87 7.19 19.76
CA VAL A 1 8.51 6.86 19.29
C VAL A 1 8.54 6.70 17.79
N SER A 2 8.09 5.55 17.30
CA SER A 2 8.12 5.30 15.88
C SER A 2 7.00 6.08 15.18
N LYS A 3 7.31 6.56 13.98
CA LYS A 3 6.37 7.28 13.13
C LYS A 3 5.71 6.36 12.10
N ASP A 4 5.85 5.05 12.26
CA ASP A 4 5.41 4.08 11.26
C ASP A 4 3.95 4.25 10.89
N ASN A 5 3.07 4.30 11.89
CA ASN A 5 1.63 4.42 11.64
C ASN A 5 1.26 5.77 11.02
N GLU A 6 1.94 6.85 11.41
CA GLU A 6 1.71 8.17 10.84
C GLU A 6 2.10 8.20 9.36
N ILE A 7 3.23 7.59 9.02
CA ILE A 7 3.69 7.50 7.64
C ILE A 7 2.73 6.65 6.81
N VAL A 8 2.28 5.50 7.35
CA VAL A 8 1.31 4.66 6.66
C VAL A 8 0.00 5.40 6.42
N ASN A 9 -0.50 6.12 7.41
CA ASN A 9 -1.73 6.91 7.26
C ASN A 9 -1.56 8.03 6.22
N ASP A 10 -0.40 8.66 6.18
CA ASP A 10 -0.10 9.68 5.19
C ASP A 10 -0.05 9.09 3.77
N ILE A 11 0.52 7.89 3.64
CA ILE A 11 0.52 7.16 2.36
C ILE A 11 -0.92 6.84 1.93
N ILE A 12 -1.76 6.38 2.84
CA ILE A 12 -3.17 6.10 2.56
C ILE A 12 -3.87 7.35 2.02
N ASP A 13 -3.71 8.48 2.69
CA ASP A 13 -4.30 9.74 2.25
C ASP A 13 -3.76 10.17 0.88
N GLY A 14 -2.46 10.05 0.69
CA GLY A 14 -1.82 10.40 -0.57
C GLY A 14 -2.28 9.53 -1.73
N LEU A 15 -2.42 8.24 -1.52
CA LEU A 15 -2.93 7.32 -2.54
C LEU A 15 -4.41 7.60 -2.84
N SER A 16 -5.21 7.86 -1.81
CA SER A 16 -6.63 8.20 -2.00
C SER A 16 -6.81 9.42 -2.89
N GLN A 17 -6.01 10.45 -2.68
CA GLN A 17 -6.08 11.67 -3.47
C GLN A 17 -5.64 11.44 -4.91
N ARG A 18 -4.51 10.75 -5.10
CA ARG A 18 -3.91 10.60 -6.43
C ARG A 18 -4.65 9.60 -7.30
N LEU A 19 -5.19 8.56 -6.69
CA LEU A 19 -5.96 7.54 -7.42
C LEU A 19 -7.44 7.91 -7.51
N ASN A 20 -7.87 8.97 -6.83
CA ASN A 20 -9.25 9.43 -6.78
C ASN A 20 -10.21 8.30 -6.37
N MET A 21 -9.82 7.53 -5.37
CA MET A 21 -10.64 6.46 -4.80
C MET A 21 -10.32 6.29 -3.32
N ARG A 22 -11.23 5.66 -2.60
CA ARG A 22 -11.01 5.41 -1.19
C ARG A 22 -9.99 4.30 -1.00
N VAL A 23 -8.99 4.55 -0.16
CA VAL A 23 -7.98 3.57 0.25
C VAL A 23 -8.21 3.26 1.73
N TYR A 24 -8.24 1.97 2.06
CA TYR A 24 -8.57 1.48 3.40
C TYR A 24 -7.30 1.10 4.16
N ASP A 25 -7.35 1.21 5.48
CA ASP A 25 -6.29 0.73 6.37
C ASP A 25 -6.52 -0.73 6.82
N LYS A 26 -7.70 -1.26 6.55
CA LYS A 26 -8.09 -2.64 6.85
C LYS A 26 -9.21 -3.06 5.92
N TYR A 27 -9.46 -4.36 5.82
CA TYR A 27 -10.59 -4.85 5.04
C TYR A 27 -11.89 -4.26 5.56
N PRO A 28 -12.74 -3.72 4.67
CA PRO A 28 -14.05 -3.23 5.08
C PRO A 28 -14.89 -4.37 5.65
N THR A 29 -15.55 -4.13 6.77
CA THR A 29 -16.42 -5.12 7.40
C THR A 29 -17.79 -5.21 6.74
N VAL A 30 -18.12 -4.25 5.91
CA VAL A 30 -19.40 -4.21 5.20
C VAL A 30 -19.33 -5.22 4.05
N LYS A 31 -20.28 -6.16 4.04
CA LYS A 31 -20.31 -7.28 3.09
C LYS A 31 -20.40 -6.89 1.63
N ASN A 32 -20.72 -5.67 1.32
CA ASN A 32 -20.84 -5.23 -0.07
C ASN A 32 -20.54 -3.76 -0.16
N THR A 33 -19.27 -3.45 -0.42
CA THR A 33 -18.87 -2.07 -0.64
C THR A 33 -19.37 -1.55 -1.98
N GLY A 34 -19.72 -2.46 -2.90
CA GLY A 34 -20.12 -2.11 -4.25
C GLY A 34 -19.02 -1.43 -5.07
N GLN A 35 -17.88 -1.21 -4.47
CA GLN A 35 -16.78 -0.47 -5.09
C GLN A 35 -15.57 -1.37 -5.25
N TYR A 36 -15.23 -1.66 -6.48
CA TYR A 36 -14.02 -2.38 -6.84
C TYR A 36 -13.28 -1.56 -7.90
N PRO A 37 -11.96 -1.60 -7.92
CA PRO A 37 -11.09 -2.37 -7.02
C PRO A 37 -11.06 -1.81 -5.59
N LEU A 38 -10.81 -2.67 -4.62
CA LEU A 38 -10.53 -2.27 -3.24
C LEU A 38 -9.03 -2.17 -3.07
N ILE A 39 -8.56 -1.08 -2.48
CA ILE A 39 -7.14 -0.90 -2.16
C ILE A 39 -7.02 -0.80 -0.65
N ILE A 40 -6.20 -1.67 -0.08
CA ILE A 40 -5.97 -1.74 1.36
C ILE A 40 -4.47 -1.64 1.61
N VAL A 41 -4.08 -0.69 2.45
CA VAL A 41 -2.68 -0.48 2.83
C VAL A 41 -2.51 -0.86 4.29
N THR A 42 -1.59 -1.80 4.55
CA THR A 42 -1.30 -2.25 5.90
C THR A 42 0.20 -2.22 6.16
N ARG A 43 0.55 -1.93 7.42
CA ARG A 43 1.92 -2.07 7.87
C ARG A 43 2.23 -3.55 8.08
N GLN A 44 3.34 -4.02 7.53
CA GLN A 44 3.78 -5.41 7.72
C GLN A 44 4.85 -5.49 8.80
N ASN A 45 6.05 -5.05 8.50
CA ASN A 45 7.18 -5.12 9.41
C ASN A 45 7.86 -3.76 9.51
N ALA A 46 8.44 -3.51 10.66
CA ALA A 46 9.28 -2.33 10.84
C ALA A 46 10.44 -2.70 11.75
N SER A 47 11.61 -2.17 11.45
CA SER A 47 12.81 -2.43 12.24
C SER A 47 13.79 -1.28 12.12
N ASP A 48 14.60 -1.10 13.17
CA ASP A 48 15.68 -0.14 13.12
C ASP A 48 16.89 -0.77 12.44
N ILE A 49 17.36 -0.12 11.36
CA ILE A 49 18.62 -0.51 10.71
C ILE A 49 19.78 0.06 11.52
N THR A 50 19.64 1.33 11.91
CA THR A 50 20.56 2.02 12.83
C THR A 50 19.70 2.79 13.83
N PRO A 51 20.30 3.41 14.88
CA PRO A 51 19.53 4.28 15.78
C PRO A 51 18.81 5.43 15.07
N TYR A 52 19.22 5.78 13.86
CA TYR A 52 18.70 6.92 13.11
C TYR A 52 17.91 6.56 11.89
N ILE A 53 18.01 5.32 11.42
CA ILE A 53 17.34 4.87 10.17
C ILE A 53 16.41 3.72 10.50
N ARG A 54 15.15 3.88 10.13
CA ARG A 54 14.14 2.86 10.32
C ARG A 54 13.65 2.34 8.98
N HIS A 55 13.54 1.02 8.89
CA HIS A 55 12.99 0.31 7.73
C HIS A 55 11.51 0.01 7.97
N LEU A 56 10.70 0.22 6.96
CA LEU A 56 9.26 -0.02 7.03
C LEU A 56 8.81 -0.79 5.80
N ASP A 57 8.14 -1.91 6.03
CA ASP A 57 7.49 -2.69 4.99
C ASP A 57 5.98 -2.45 5.05
N ILE A 58 5.39 -2.13 3.91
CA ILE A 58 3.94 -1.98 3.78
C ILE A 58 3.42 -2.94 2.72
N ALA A 59 2.22 -3.43 2.92
CA ALA A 59 1.52 -4.23 1.93
C ALA A 59 0.36 -3.43 1.36
N ILE A 60 0.30 -3.36 0.03
CA ILE A 60 -0.81 -2.74 -0.68
C ILE A 60 -1.56 -3.85 -1.38
N THR A 61 -2.76 -4.16 -0.89
CA THR A 61 -3.60 -5.22 -1.42
C THR A 61 -4.64 -4.62 -2.34
N VAL A 62 -4.70 -5.13 -3.56
CA VAL A 62 -5.70 -4.72 -4.55
C VAL A 62 -6.63 -5.90 -4.79
N VAL A 63 -7.92 -5.73 -4.48
CA VAL A 63 -8.95 -6.75 -4.68
C VAL A 63 -9.82 -6.30 -5.84
N THR A 64 -9.96 -7.14 -6.85
CA THR A 64 -10.79 -6.83 -8.01
C THR A 64 -12.18 -7.45 -7.88
N ARG A 65 -13.11 -6.99 -8.71
CA ARG A 65 -14.45 -7.58 -8.77
C ARG A 65 -14.43 -8.97 -9.39
N GLU A 66 -13.45 -9.24 -10.24
CA GLU A 66 -13.41 -10.46 -11.01
C GLU A 66 -13.08 -11.68 -10.14
N LEU A 67 -13.71 -12.81 -10.49
CA LEU A 67 -13.44 -14.08 -9.83
C LEU A 67 -12.23 -14.72 -10.51
N SER A 68 -11.25 -15.01 -9.71
CA SER A 68 -10.08 -15.87 -9.95
C SER A 68 -9.31 -15.79 -11.27
N GLY A 69 -8.05 -16.02 -11.18
CA GLY A 69 -7.22 -16.48 -12.27
C GLY A 69 -6.37 -15.43 -12.92
N GLY A 70 -5.66 -14.69 -12.19
CA GLY A 70 -4.64 -13.84 -12.75
C GLY A 70 -4.38 -12.63 -11.91
N THR A 71 -3.21 -12.08 -12.15
CA THR A 71 -2.78 -10.85 -11.52
C THR A 71 -3.32 -9.70 -12.37
N ASP A 72 -4.20 -8.89 -11.80
CA ASP A 72 -4.57 -7.65 -12.46
C ASP A 72 -3.48 -6.62 -12.17
N ASN A 73 -2.66 -6.34 -13.16
CA ASN A 73 -1.58 -5.38 -13.04
C ASN A 73 -1.97 -3.96 -13.48
N THR A 74 -3.24 -3.74 -13.75
CA THR A 74 -3.72 -2.45 -14.28
C THR A 74 -3.38 -1.29 -13.33
N LEU A 75 -3.55 -1.51 -12.03
CA LEU A 75 -3.27 -0.48 -11.02
C LEU A 75 -1.82 -0.46 -10.54
N SER A 76 -1.00 -1.44 -10.91
CA SER A 76 0.37 -1.54 -10.41
C SER A 76 1.18 -0.30 -10.75
N ALA A 77 1.15 0.12 -12.01
CA ALA A 77 1.88 1.32 -12.44
C ALA A 77 1.32 2.58 -11.79
N GLU A 78 0.00 2.68 -11.69
CA GLU A 78 -0.65 3.84 -11.07
C GLU A 78 -0.29 3.96 -9.59
N ILE A 79 -0.26 2.84 -8.88
CA ILE A 79 0.15 2.81 -7.47
C ILE A 79 1.62 3.23 -7.33
N GLY A 80 2.49 2.70 -8.17
CA GLY A 80 3.90 3.06 -8.16
C GLY A 80 4.12 4.55 -8.42
N ASP A 81 3.42 5.10 -9.42
CA ASP A 81 3.49 6.52 -9.74
C ASP A 81 2.95 7.38 -8.59
N ALA A 82 1.85 6.95 -7.98
CA ALA A 82 1.25 7.66 -6.84
C ALA A 82 2.19 7.67 -5.63
N LEU A 83 2.89 6.57 -5.36
CA LEU A 83 3.87 6.50 -4.29
C LEU A 83 5.08 7.40 -4.56
N THR A 84 5.53 7.47 -5.81
CA THR A 84 6.62 8.37 -6.20
C THR A 84 6.20 9.83 -6.02
N ASP A 85 4.99 10.19 -6.45
CA ASP A 85 4.46 11.54 -6.26
C ASP A 85 4.31 11.87 -4.77
N TRP A 86 3.83 10.91 -3.98
CA TRP A 86 3.74 11.07 -2.55
C TRP A 86 5.11 11.37 -1.94
N TYR A 87 6.12 10.61 -2.33
CA TYR A 87 7.49 10.82 -1.85
C TYR A 87 8.00 12.21 -2.20
N ASN A 88 7.80 12.64 -3.45
CA ASN A 88 8.27 13.93 -3.92
C ASN A 88 7.64 15.12 -3.19
N GLN A 89 6.43 14.94 -2.66
CA GLN A 89 5.69 15.98 -1.95
C GLN A 89 5.68 15.76 -0.43
N SER A 90 6.33 14.71 0.05
CA SER A 90 6.31 14.34 1.46
C SER A 90 7.10 15.32 2.31
N LEU A 91 6.58 15.61 3.49
CA LEU A 91 7.28 16.36 4.52
C LEU A 91 8.08 15.45 5.46
N TRP A 92 7.98 14.14 5.28
CA TRP A 92 8.73 13.16 6.06
C TRP A 92 10.15 13.03 5.53
N ASP A 93 11.08 12.68 6.42
CA ASP A 93 12.48 12.43 6.06
C ASP A 93 12.64 11.02 5.48
N ILE A 94 12.04 10.79 4.33
CA ILE A 94 12.09 9.51 3.64
C ILE A 94 13.33 9.45 2.77
N MET A 95 14.04 8.33 2.80
CA MET A 95 15.34 8.15 2.14
C MET A 95 15.23 7.68 0.69
N GLY A 96 14.07 7.80 0.10
CA GLY A 96 13.82 7.43 -1.28
C GLY A 96 12.37 7.01 -1.47
N ALA A 97 11.90 6.98 -2.69
CA ALA A 97 10.55 6.53 -2.98
C ALA A 97 10.36 5.08 -2.52
N PRO A 98 9.17 4.70 -2.04
CA PRO A 98 8.89 3.30 -1.73
C PRO A 98 9.21 2.40 -2.91
N LEU A 99 9.91 1.30 -2.64
CA LEU A 99 10.34 0.35 -3.67
C LEU A 99 9.51 -0.92 -3.59
N LEU A 100 9.04 -1.37 -4.75
CA LEU A 100 8.34 -2.63 -4.85
C LEU A 100 9.32 -3.80 -4.63
N ASN A 101 9.01 -4.65 -3.66
CA ASN A 101 9.80 -5.83 -3.36
C ASN A 101 9.20 -7.07 -4.02
N THR A 102 7.91 -7.34 -3.76
CA THR A 102 7.21 -8.49 -4.35
C THR A 102 5.80 -8.10 -4.73
N ALA A 103 5.24 -8.87 -5.68
CA ALA A 103 3.84 -8.76 -6.08
C ALA A 103 3.30 -10.19 -6.19
N ASP A 104 2.42 -10.58 -5.26
CA ASP A 104 1.93 -11.94 -5.17
C ASP A 104 0.41 -12.00 -5.32
N ALA A 105 -0.06 -12.91 -6.15
CA ALA A 105 -1.49 -13.19 -6.28
C ALA A 105 -1.95 -13.98 -5.04
N GLN A 106 -2.95 -13.44 -4.34
CA GLN A 106 -3.53 -14.07 -3.16
C GLN A 106 -5.05 -13.97 -3.25
N PRO A 107 -5.72 -14.97 -3.83
CA PRO A 107 -7.18 -14.93 -3.94
C PRO A 107 -7.84 -14.74 -2.58
N THR A 108 -8.91 -13.97 -2.56
CA THR A 108 -9.71 -13.79 -1.34
C THR A 108 -10.50 -15.05 -1.02
N LYS A 109 -11.07 -15.11 0.19
CA LYS A 109 -11.86 -16.27 0.62
C LYS A 109 -13.09 -16.51 -0.24
N ASP A 110 -13.65 -15.46 -0.82
CA ASP A 110 -14.79 -15.56 -1.73
C ASP A 110 -14.38 -15.73 -3.19
N GLY A 111 -13.08 -16.00 -3.45
CA GLY A 111 -12.59 -16.33 -4.79
C GLY A 111 -12.31 -15.15 -5.69
N ARG A 112 -12.28 -13.92 -5.18
CA ARG A 112 -11.95 -12.74 -5.97
C ARG A 112 -10.46 -12.67 -6.23
N ALA A 113 -10.09 -12.17 -7.40
CA ALA A 113 -8.70 -11.92 -7.72
C ALA A 113 -8.15 -10.81 -6.83
N SER A 114 -7.03 -11.08 -6.22
CA SER A 114 -6.36 -10.14 -5.32
C SER A 114 -4.86 -10.24 -5.51
N THR A 115 -4.19 -9.11 -5.48
CA THR A 115 -2.73 -9.05 -5.56
C THR A 115 -2.22 -8.24 -4.38
N VAL A 116 -1.20 -8.77 -3.71
CA VAL A 116 -0.52 -8.07 -2.61
C VAL A 116 0.81 -7.56 -3.12
N TYR A 117 0.97 -6.24 -3.10
CA TYR A 117 2.21 -5.57 -3.47
C TYR A 117 2.95 -5.19 -2.21
N ASP A 118 4.12 -5.79 -1.99
CA ASP A 118 4.96 -5.46 -0.85
C ASP A 118 5.95 -4.37 -1.24
N TYR A 119 5.80 -3.21 -0.61
CA TYR A 119 6.69 -2.07 -0.78
C TYR A 119 7.53 -1.87 0.47
N GLN A 120 8.72 -1.36 0.28
CA GLN A 120 9.61 -1.03 1.37
C GLN A 120 10.11 0.41 1.26
N LEU A 121 10.28 1.04 2.40
CA LEU A 121 10.88 2.36 2.49
C LEU A 121 11.73 2.46 3.75
N GLU A 122 12.61 3.44 3.76
CA GLU A 122 13.42 3.77 4.92
C GLU A 122 13.28 5.24 5.22
N TYR A 123 13.29 5.59 6.49
CA TYR A 123 13.17 6.97 6.92
C TYR A 123 14.03 7.27 8.13
N LEU A 124 14.32 8.56 8.33
CA LEU A 124 15.05 9.02 9.49
C LEU A 124 14.10 9.15 10.69
N SER A 125 14.39 8.36 11.68
CA SER A 125 13.55 8.32 12.88
C SER A 125 13.82 9.49 13.82
#